data_6451d48badddc15e516d113bf30a6851
#
_entry.id   6451d48badddc15e516d113bf30a6851
#
_cell.length_a   1.000
_cell.length_b   1.000
_cell.length_c   1.000
_cell.angle_alpha   90.00
_cell.angle_beta   90.00
_cell.angle_gamma   90.00
#
_symmetry.space_group_name_H-M   'P 1'
#
loop_
_entity.id
_entity.type
_entity.pdbx_description
1 polymer ?
#
loop_
_entity_poly.entity_id
_entity_poly.type
_entity_poly.pdbx_seq_one_letter_code
_entity_poly.pdbx_strand_id
1 'polypeptide(L)'
;RIAAELIKYASNAFLATKITFINEIANLCEKTNINIDDISIGMGLDERIGSRFLRAGPAYGGSCFPKDTKAITSTAEKFKTNLSVIKSVIKSNNNRSKLLLKRIYQILNNKIKNKKISFLGVTFKANTDDMRDSSSLTMIPTLSKKGALIKYFDPTGYKNDFNKIKNVSFVSSIKKSVEGADLIII
;
A
#
# COMPACT_ATOMS: atom_id res chain seq x y z
N ARG A 1 -12.61 -15.50 -26.59
CA ARG A 1 -13.13 -15.08 -25.29
C ARG A 1 -12.12 -15.39 -24.17
N ILE A 2 -11.62 -16.62 -24.04
CA ILE A 2 -10.65 -17.04 -23.01
C ILE A 2 -9.34 -16.23 -23.09
N ALA A 3 -8.79 -16.04 -24.30
CA ALA A 3 -7.57 -15.25 -24.49
C ALA A 3 -7.72 -13.79 -24.01
N ALA A 4 -8.85 -13.14 -24.28
CA ALA A 4 -9.08 -11.77 -23.85
C ALA A 4 -9.12 -11.62 -22.30
N GLU A 5 -9.71 -12.60 -21.62
CA GLU A 5 -9.72 -12.63 -20.15
C GLU A 5 -8.32 -12.87 -19.59
N LEU A 6 -7.58 -13.79 -20.17
CA LEU A 6 -6.20 -14.07 -19.77
C LEU A 6 -5.27 -12.88 -20.03
N ILE A 7 -5.44 -12.15 -21.15
CA ILE A 7 -4.71 -10.91 -21.42
C ILE A 7 -4.92 -9.91 -20.29
N LYS A 8 -6.16 -9.69 -19.89
CA LYS A 8 -6.49 -8.76 -18.79
C LYS A 8 -5.80 -9.17 -17.49
N TYR A 9 -5.93 -10.43 -17.09
CA TYR A 9 -5.33 -10.92 -15.83
C TYR A 9 -3.80 -10.87 -15.87
N ALA A 10 -3.19 -11.26 -16.97
CA ALA A 10 -1.74 -11.22 -17.15
C ALA A 10 -1.22 -9.77 -17.13
N SER A 11 -1.91 -8.84 -17.80
CA SER A 11 -1.54 -7.42 -17.79
C SER A 11 -1.60 -6.85 -16.37
N ASN A 12 -2.69 -7.10 -15.62
CA ASN A 12 -2.81 -6.61 -14.25
C ASN A 12 -1.80 -7.27 -13.29
N ALA A 13 -1.49 -8.55 -13.50
CA ALA A 13 -0.45 -9.23 -12.73
C ALA A 13 0.94 -8.65 -13.01
N PHE A 14 1.24 -8.28 -14.26
CA PHE A 14 2.49 -7.61 -14.62
C PHE A 14 2.61 -6.21 -14.00
N LEU A 15 1.53 -5.42 -14.03
CA LEU A 15 1.50 -4.10 -13.38
C LEU A 15 1.65 -4.21 -11.86
N ALA A 16 1.00 -5.18 -11.23
CA ALA A 16 1.18 -5.51 -9.82
C ALA A 16 2.63 -5.91 -9.49
N THR A 17 3.29 -6.62 -10.41
CA THR A 17 4.72 -6.97 -10.30
C THR A 17 5.59 -5.72 -10.29
N LYS A 18 5.37 -4.76 -11.20
CA LYS A 18 6.12 -3.50 -11.24
C LYS A 18 6.02 -2.74 -9.92
N ILE A 19 4.80 -2.60 -9.37
CA ILE A 19 4.57 -1.91 -8.08
C ILE A 19 5.27 -2.65 -6.94
N THR A 20 5.16 -3.97 -6.89
CA THR A 20 5.79 -4.76 -5.83
C THR A 20 7.31 -4.70 -5.93
N PHE A 21 7.85 -4.80 -7.14
CA PHE A 21 9.28 -4.69 -7.40
C PHE A 21 9.83 -3.35 -6.91
N ILE A 22 9.23 -2.22 -7.33
CA ILE A 22 9.74 -0.90 -6.91
C ILE A 22 9.59 -0.67 -5.40
N ASN A 23 8.59 -1.27 -4.76
CA ASN A 23 8.44 -1.25 -3.30
C ASN A 23 9.58 -2.01 -2.58
N GLU A 24 10.06 -3.12 -3.13
CA GLU A 24 11.21 -3.86 -2.59
C GLU A 24 12.51 -3.08 -2.79
N ILE A 25 12.70 -2.47 -3.97
CA ILE A 25 13.83 -1.57 -4.24
C ILE A 25 13.82 -0.38 -3.29
N ALA A 26 12.66 0.21 -2.99
CA ALA A 26 12.54 1.29 -2.01
C ALA A 26 13.05 0.87 -0.61
N ASN A 27 12.78 -0.37 -0.18
CA ASN A 27 13.32 -0.86 1.09
C ASN A 27 14.86 -0.95 1.09
N LEU A 28 15.47 -1.30 -0.06
CA LEU A 28 16.93 -1.31 -0.22
C LEU A 28 17.48 0.12 -0.22
N CYS A 29 16.84 1.04 -0.96
CA CYS A 29 17.21 2.45 -1.02
C CYS A 29 17.25 3.10 0.38
N GLU A 30 16.28 2.79 1.24
CA GLU A 30 16.27 3.25 2.63
C GLU A 30 17.49 2.76 3.43
N LYS A 31 17.98 1.55 3.17
CA LYS A 31 19.16 0.99 3.86
C LYS A 31 20.47 1.56 3.34
N THR A 32 20.48 1.96 2.08
CA THR A 32 21.67 2.50 1.40
C THR A 32 21.67 4.02 1.31
N ASN A 33 20.63 4.67 1.86
CA ASN A 33 20.43 6.13 1.80
C ASN A 33 20.41 6.68 0.37
N ILE A 34 19.79 5.92 -0.56
CA ILE A 34 19.57 6.31 -1.94
C ILE A 34 18.14 6.81 -2.11
N ASN A 35 17.92 7.84 -2.91
CA ASN A 35 16.59 8.30 -3.24
C ASN A 35 15.92 7.32 -4.22
N ILE A 36 14.77 6.77 -3.86
CA ILE A 36 13.99 5.86 -4.71
C ILE A 36 13.50 6.52 -6.00
N ASP A 37 13.25 7.82 -5.99
CA ASP A 37 12.81 8.55 -7.18
C ASP A 37 13.89 8.56 -8.27
N ASP A 38 15.17 8.66 -7.91
CA ASP A 38 16.29 8.59 -8.86
C ASP A 38 16.32 7.22 -9.55
N ILE A 39 16.10 6.14 -8.78
CA ILE A 39 16.02 4.78 -9.32
C ILE A 39 14.80 4.63 -10.23
N SER A 40 13.63 5.11 -9.79
CA SER A 40 12.39 5.04 -10.57
C SER A 40 12.49 5.80 -11.89
N ILE A 41 13.09 6.99 -11.87
CA ILE A 41 13.32 7.81 -13.06
C ILE A 41 14.32 7.12 -13.98
N GLY A 42 15.49 6.72 -13.47
CA GLY A 42 16.53 6.06 -14.25
C GLY A 42 16.03 4.78 -14.94
N MET A 43 15.33 3.93 -14.21
CA MET A 43 14.69 2.73 -14.79
C MET A 43 13.63 3.08 -15.82
N GLY A 44 12.87 4.13 -15.58
CA GLY A 44 11.78 4.57 -16.46
C GLY A 44 12.22 5.14 -17.80
N LEU A 45 13.49 5.54 -17.95
CA LEU A 45 14.09 5.99 -19.21
C LEU A 45 14.29 4.85 -20.21
N ASP A 46 14.40 3.60 -19.75
CA ASP A 46 14.43 2.45 -20.64
C ASP A 46 13.01 2.18 -21.17
N GLU A 47 12.81 2.35 -22.47
CA GLU A 47 11.51 2.15 -23.14
C GLU A 47 10.93 0.75 -22.93
N ARG A 48 11.78 -0.27 -22.77
CA ARG A 48 11.36 -1.66 -22.49
C ARG A 48 10.70 -1.80 -21.11
N ILE A 49 11.04 -0.91 -20.17
CA ILE A 49 10.49 -0.86 -18.80
C ILE A 49 9.36 0.16 -18.73
N GLY A 50 9.60 1.38 -19.18
CA GLY A 50 8.70 2.52 -19.15
C GLY A 50 8.43 3.03 -17.73
N SER A 51 8.14 4.32 -17.59
CA SER A 51 8.02 5.03 -16.30
C SER A 51 6.78 4.70 -15.48
N ARG A 52 5.72 4.15 -16.11
CA ARG A 52 4.45 3.88 -15.42
C ARG A 52 4.57 2.73 -14.44
N PHE A 53 3.89 2.84 -13.28
CA PHE A 53 3.85 1.85 -12.20
C PHE A 53 5.19 1.59 -11.49
N LEU A 54 6.11 2.56 -11.53
CA LEU A 54 7.39 2.53 -10.80
C LEU A 54 7.41 3.45 -9.57
N ARG A 55 6.26 3.98 -9.14
CA ARG A 55 6.19 4.79 -7.92
C ARG A 55 6.06 3.89 -6.70
N ALA A 56 7.03 3.98 -5.78
CA ALA A 56 6.96 3.28 -4.51
C ALA A 56 5.82 3.82 -3.63
N GLY A 57 5.19 2.92 -2.87
CA GLY A 57 4.04 3.26 -2.05
C GLY A 57 3.70 2.19 -1.00
N PRO A 58 2.51 2.28 -0.38
CA PRO A 58 2.15 1.42 0.74
C PRO A 58 1.84 -0.04 0.35
N ALA A 59 1.34 -0.28 -0.82
CA ALA A 59 1.04 -1.57 -1.48
C ALA A 59 0.15 -1.29 -2.68
N TYR A 60 -0.10 -2.29 -3.55
CA TYR A 60 -1.24 -2.21 -4.45
C TYR A 60 -2.51 -2.69 -3.73
N GLY A 61 -3.63 -2.06 -4.04
CA GLY A 61 -4.95 -2.37 -3.51
C GLY A 61 -6.03 -2.16 -4.57
N GLY A 62 -7.24 -1.85 -4.12
CA GLY A 62 -8.39 -1.62 -4.98
C GLY A 62 -9.04 -2.89 -5.50
N SER A 63 -9.96 -2.73 -6.46
CA SER A 63 -10.81 -3.82 -6.95
C SER A 63 -10.16 -4.72 -7.99
N CYS A 64 -9.09 -4.27 -8.66
CA CYS A 64 -8.54 -4.96 -9.84
C CYS A 64 -7.33 -5.84 -9.48
N PHE A 65 -6.23 -5.25 -9.02
CA PHE A 65 -4.98 -6.00 -8.84
C PHE A 65 -5.08 -7.16 -7.85
N PRO A 66 -5.66 -7.01 -6.64
CA PRO A 66 -5.77 -8.13 -5.71
C PRO A 66 -6.64 -9.27 -6.25
N LYS A 67 -7.75 -8.93 -6.93
CA LYS A 67 -8.66 -9.92 -7.50
C LYS A 67 -8.04 -10.64 -8.69
N ASP A 68 -7.44 -9.90 -9.64
CA ASP A 68 -6.97 -10.45 -10.91
C ASP A 68 -5.68 -11.26 -10.71
N THR A 69 -4.80 -10.87 -9.78
CA THR A 69 -3.63 -11.68 -9.41
C THR A 69 -4.02 -13.00 -8.74
N LYS A 70 -5.05 -13.00 -7.89
CA LYS A 70 -5.60 -14.23 -7.30
C LYS A 70 -6.31 -15.09 -8.35
N ALA A 71 -7.06 -14.47 -9.27
CA ALA A 71 -7.78 -15.19 -10.31
C ALA A 71 -6.82 -15.93 -11.26
N ILE A 72 -5.75 -15.28 -11.72
CA ILE A 72 -4.78 -15.92 -12.61
C ILE A 72 -4.02 -17.07 -11.93
N THR A 73 -3.68 -16.93 -10.64
CA THR A 73 -3.03 -18.03 -9.90
C THR A 73 -3.97 -19.21 -9.68
N SER A 74 -5.24 -18.93 -9.33
CA SER A 74 -6.27 -19.98 -9.20
C SER A 74 -6.54 -20.69 -10.52
N THR A 75 -6.56 -19.94 -11.63
CA THR A 75 -6.69 -20.53 -12.97
C THR A 75 -5.51 -21.43 -13.28
N ALA A 76 -4.28 -20.99 -13.04
CA ALA A 76 -3.08 -21.79 -13.25
C ALA A 76 -3.12 -23.12 -12.46
N GLU A 77 -3.57 -23.06 -11.19
CA GLU A 77 -3.70 -24.27 -10.36
C GLU A 77 -4.70 -25.28 -10.92
N LYS A 78 -5.85 -24.81 -11.47
CA LYS A 78 -6.80 -25.69 -12.17
C LYS A 78 -6.19 -26.43 -13.35
N PHE A 79 -5.26 -25.75 -14.07
CA PHE A 79 -4.53 -26.33 -15.19
C PHE A 79 -3.19 -26.96 -14.80
N LYS A 80 -2.96 -27.20 -13.49
CA LYS A 80 -1.72 -27.82 -12.95
C LYS A 80 -0.44 -27.09 -13.38
N THR A 81 -0.53 -25.75 -13.54
CA THR A 81 0.60 -24.88 -13.90
C THR A 81 0.96 -23.98 -12.72
N ASN A 82 2.25 -23.74 -12.52
CA ASN A 82 2.71 -22.88 -11.42
C ASN A 82 3.11 -21.49 -11.91
N LEU A 83 2.54 -20.46 -11.30
CA LEU A 83 2.91 -19.06 -11.51
C LEU A 83 3.69 -18.54 -10.30
N SER A 84 4.92 -19.03 -10.10
CA SER A 84 5.75 -18.73 -8.92
C SER A 84 6.03 -17.24 -8.76
N VAL A 85 6.29 -16.50 -9.85
CA VAL A 85 6.52 -15.06 -9.84
C VAL A 85 5.28 -14.33 -9.28
N ILE A 86 4.09 -14.62 -9.80
CA ILE A 86 2.86 -13.94 -9.35
C ILE A 86 2.53 -14.30 -7.90
N LYS A 87 2.75 -15.53 -7.48
CA LYS A 87 2.58 -15.95 -6.08
C LYS A 87 3.53 -15.18 -5.15
N SER A 88 4.77 -14.96 -5.57
CA SER A 88 5.76 -14.17 -4.83
C SER A 88 5.34 -12.71 -4.73
N VAL A 89 4.84 -12.13 -5.82
CA VAL A 89 4.30 -10.76 -5.86
C VAL A 89 3.14 -10.59 -4.86
N ILE A 90 2.17 -11.49 -4.86
CA ILE A 90 1.04 -11.48 -3.91
C ILE A 90 1.55 -11.55 -2.47
N LYS A 91 2.48 -12.47 -2.18
CA LYS A 91 3.08 -12.63 -0.85
C LYS A 91 3.80 -11.37 -0.38
N SER A 92 4.61 -10.77 -1.24
CA SER A 92 5.37 -9.55 -0.95
C SER A 92 4.42 -8.38 -0.70
N ASN A 93 3.42 -8.17 -1.55
CA ASN A 93 2.42 -7.12 -1.38
C ASN A 93 1.65 -7.27 -0.05
N ASN A 94 1.21 -8.48 0.31
CA ASN A 94 0.50 -8.75 1.56
C ASN A 94 1.37 -8.48 2.80
N ASN A 95 2.68 -8.62 2.69
CA ASN A 95 3.61 -8.33 3.78
C ASN A 95 3.97 -6.84 3.88
N ARG A 96 3.68 -6.03 2.86
CA ARG A 96 4.10 -4.62 2.82
C ARG A 96 3.59 -3.82 4.01
N SER A 97 2.31 -3.92 4.36
CA SER A 97 1.72 -3.21 5.50
C SER A 97 2.38 -3.59 6.84
N LYS A 98 2.81 -4.85 7.00
CA LYS A 98 3.54 -5.29 8.19
C LYS A 98 4.94 -4.66 8.26
N LEU A 99 5.63 -4.54 7.12
CA LEU A 99 6.93 -3.87 7.05
C LEU A 99 6.81 -2.38 7.40
N LEU A 100 5.78 -1.70 6.87
CA LEU A 100 5.51 -0.31 7.20
C LEU A 100 5.17 -0.12 8.68
N LEU A 101 4.37 -1.00 9.27
CA LEU A 101 4.10 -0.99 10.72
C LEU A 101 5.39 -1.17 11.53
N LYS A 102 6.27 -2.11 11.14
CA LYS A 102 7.58 -2.28 11.79
C LYS A 102 8.41 -0.99 11.73
N ARG A 103 8.40 -0.30 10.59
CA ARG A 103 9.08 0.99 10.42
C ARG A 103 8.48 2.05 11.35
N ILE A 104 7.15 2.16 11.44
CA ILE A 104 6.49 3.08 12.37
C ILE A 104 6.92 2.80 13.81
N TYR A 105 6.98 1.53 14.22
CA TYR A 105 7.46 1.15 15.55
C TYR A 105 8.91 1.58 15.78
N GLN A 106 9.79 1.41 14.81
CA GLN A 106 11.19 1.85 14.90
C GLN A 106 11.30 3.37 15.06
N ILE A 107 10.58 4.16 14.22
CA ILE A 107 10.58 5.63 14.29
C ILE A 107 10.08 6.12 15.66
N LEU A 108 9.08 5.47 16.23
CA LEU A 108 8.52 5.81 17.54
C LEU A 108 9.21 5.10 18.71
N ASN A 109 10.39 4.50 18.49
CA ASN A 109 11.14 3.77 19.50
C ASN A 109 10.30 2.71 20.25
N ASN A 110 9.40 2.04 19.54
CA ASN A 110 8.41 1.08 20.04
C ASN A 110 7.41 1.64 21.09
N LYS A 111 7.38 2.96 21.29
CA LYS A 111 6.47 3.64 22.22
C LYS A 111 5.23 4.12 21.49
N ILE A 112 4.26 3.23 21.28
CA ILE A 112 3.05 3.54 20.47
C ILE A 112 1.91 4.10 21.33
N LYS A 113 1.78 3.64 22.57
CA LYS A 113 0.71 4.08 23.48
C LYS A 113 0.72 5.61 23.67
N ASN A 114 -0.44 6.23 23.51
CA ASN A 114 -0.68 7.69 23.60
C ASN A 114 0.05 8.51 22.50
N LYS A 115 0.72 7.89 21.53
CA LYS A 115 1.28 8.63 20.40
C LYS A 115 0.20 9.12 19.46
N LYS A 116 0.30 10.39 19.07
CA LYS A 116 -0.61 11.06 18.13
C LYS A 116 -0.10 10.81 16.71
N ILE A 117 -0.85 10.04 15.92
CA ILE A 117 -0.46 9.68 14.56
C ILE A 117 -1.49 10.26 13.59
N SER A 118 -1.02 11.03 12.61
CA SER A 118 -1.85 11.58 11.55
C SER A 118 -1.69 10.77 10.26
N PHE A 119 -2.80 10.38 9.64
CA PHE A 119 -2.82 9.83 8.29
C PHE A 119 -3.38 10.87 7.32
N LEU A 120 -2.62 11.17 6.27
CA LEU A 120 -3.04 12.05 5.16
C LEU A 120 -3.29 11.20 3.92
N GLY A 121 -4.57 10.92 3.66
CA GLY A 121 -5.00 9.92 2.69
C GLY A 121 -5.06 8.52 3.29
N VAL A 122 -6.21 7.86 3.11
CA VAL A 122 -6.44 6.50 3.65
C VAL A 122 -7.00 5.52 2.62
N THR A 123 -7.34 6.00 1.42
CA THR A 123 -7.76 5.16 0.28
C THR A 123 -6.60 4.39 -0.31
N PHE A 124 -6.87 3.41 -1.18
CA PHE A 124 -5.79 2.59 -1.74
C PHE A 124 -4.90 3.34 -2.74
N LYS A 125 -5.36 4.46 -3.29
CA LYS A 125 -4.61 5.39 -4.16
C LYS A 125 -5.25 6.78 -4.18
N ALA A 126 -4.55 7.77 -4.72
CA ALA A 126 -5.09 9.10 -4.94
C ALA A 126 -6.29 9.13 -5.91
N ASN A 127 -7.12 10.17 -5.79
CA ASN A 127 -8.26 10.45 -6.67
C ASN A 127 -9.34 9.34 -6.69
N THR A 128 -9.58 8.70 -5.56
CA THR A 128 -10.68 7.74 -5.38
C THR A 128 -11.14 7.74 -3.93
N ASP A 129 -12.37 7.31 -3.69
CA ASP A 129 -12.93 7.02 -2.36
C ASP A 129 -12.82 5.54 -1.96
N ASP A 130 -12.27 4.71 -2.85
CA ASP A 130 -12.20 3.26 -2.69
C ASP A 130 -11.22 2.83 -1.61
N MET A 131 -11.74 2.13 -0.60
CA MET A 131 -10.98 1.63 0.55
C MET A 131 -10.50 0.18 0.38
N ARG A 132 -10.95 -0.53 -0.66
CA ARG A 132 -10.67 -1.96 -0.83
C ARG A 132 -9.17 -2.25 -0.87
N ASP A 133 -8.73 -3.16 -0.01
CA ASP A 133 -7.32 -3.55 0.13
C ASP A 133 -6.35 -2.37 0.36
N SER A 134 -6.85 -1.23 0.88
CA SER A 134 -5.97 -0.17 1.35
C SER A 134 -5.13 -0.64 2.54
N SER A 135 -3.85 -0.29 2.54
CA SER A 135 -2.94 -0.57 3.67
C SER A 135 -3.40 0.08 4.97
N SER A 136 -4.13 1.19 4.90
CA SER A 136 -4.71 1.88 6.06
C SER A 136 -5.69 0.99 6.84
N LEU A 137 -6.42 0.09 6.17
CA LEU A 137 -7.34 -0.88 6.80
C LEU A 137 -6.62 -1.86 7.74
N THR A 138 -5.33 -2.11 7.52
CA THR A 138 -4.50 -2.92 8.42
C THR A 138 -3.75 -2.07 9.43
N MET A 139 -3.20 -0.93 9.00
CA MET A 139 -2.31 -0.11 9.81
C MET A 139 -3.05 0.63 10.92
N ILE A 140 -4.14 1.32 10.60
CA ILE A 140 -4.92 2.12 11.56
C ILE A 140 -5.45 1.25 12.72
N PRO A 141 -6.17 0.13 12.48
CA PRO A 141 -6.65 -0.72 13.57
C PRO A 141 -5.51 -1.30 14.42
N THR A 142 -4.38 -1.66 13.79
CA THR A 142 -3.24 -2.23 14.48
C THR A 142 -2.58 -1.23 15.43
N LEU A 143 -2.39 0.02 14.99
CA LEU A 143 -1.82 1.09 15.80
C LEU A 143 -2.79 1.51 16.92
N SER A 144 -4.09 1.61 16.61
CA SER A 144 -5.13 1.90 17.60
C SER A 144 -5.17 0.85 18.73
N LYS A 145 -5.11 -0.45 18.39
CA LYS A 145 -5.04 -1.54 19.38
C LYS A 145 -3.83 -1.44 20.30
N LYS A 146 -2.74 -0.83 19.84
CA LYS A 146 -1.55 -0.54 20.65
C LYS A 146 -1.62 0.78 21.42
N GLY A 147 -2.78 1.44 21.38
CA GLY A 147 -3.06 2.65 22.16
C GLY A 147 -2.62 3.96 21.49
N ALA A 148 -2.35 3.97 20.20
CA ALA A 148 -2.15 5.21 19.44
C ALA A 148 -3.45 6.03 19.39
N LEU A 149 -3.31 7.37 19.37
CA LEU A 149 -4.37 8.32 19.10
C LEU A 149 -4.26 8.74 17.65
N ILE A 150 -5.22 8.32 16.82
CA ILE A 150 -5.11 8.47 15.37
C ILE A 150 -6.10 9.51 14.88
N LYS A 151 -5.60 10.50 14.13
CA LYS A 151 -6.42 11.37 13.29
C LYS A 151 -6.17 11.01 11.84
N TYR A 152 -7.19 11.07 11.01
CA TYR A 152 -7.00 10.98 9.56
C TYR A 152 -7.74 12.08 8.83
N PHE A 153 -7.15 12.52 7.75
CA PHE A 153 -7.76 13.38 6.74
C PHE A 153 -7.74 12.63 5.41
N ASP A 154 -8.83 12.69 4.67
CA ASP A 154 -8.91 12.21 3.30
C ASP A 154 -9.69 13.22 2.46
N PRO A 155 -9.21 13.60 1.24
CA PRO A 155 -9.92 14.54 0.37
C PRO A 155 -11.34 14.08 0.01
N THR A 156 -11.57 12.76 0.00
CA THR A 156 -12.88 12.17 -0.29
C THR A 156 -13.75 11.98 0.98
N GLY A 157 -13.31 12.54 2.10
CA GLY A 157 -14.11 12.65 3.32
C GLY A 157 -14.01 11.45 4.27
N TYR A 158 -15.01 11.37 5.12
CA TYR A 158 -15.13 10.36 6.18
C TYR A 158 -15.21 8.92 5.63
N LYS A 159 -14.61 7.95 6.35
CA LYS A 159 -14.63 6.53 5.99
C LYS A 159 -15.32 5.68 7.05
N ASN A 160 -16.39 5.01 6.65
CA ASN A 160 -17.17 4.12 7.52
C ASN A 160 -16.33 2.96 8.09
N ASP A 161 -15.29 2.55 7.39
CA ASP A 161 -14.37 1.48 7.77
C ASP A 161 -13.71 1.73 9.13
N PHE A 162 -13.58 3.00 9.54
CA PHE A 162 -12.94 3.38 10.81
C PHE A 162 -13.92 3.79 11.90
N ASN A 163 -15.23 3.79 11.63
CA ASN A 163 -16.28 4.34 12.52
C ASN A 163 -16.26 3.77 13.95
N LYS A 164 -15.99 2.47 14.08
CA LYS A 164 -16.05 1.76 15.37
C LYS A 164 -14.67 1.49 15.97
N ILE A 165 -13.61 2.10 15.41
CA ILE A 165 -12.26 1.87 15.92
C ILE A 165 -11.95 2.90 17.01
N LYS A 166 -11.63 2.39 18.20
CA LYS A 166 -11.27 3.24 19.36
C LYS A 166 -10.08 4.12 19.03
N ASN A 167 -10.10 5.37 19.53
CA ASN A 167 -9.01 6.35 19.36
C ASN A 167 -8.70 6.72 17.90
N VAL A 168 -9.65 6.54 16.98
CA VAL A 168 -9.53 6.97 15.57
C VAL A 168 -10.58 8.01 15.28
N SER A 169 -10.19 9.15 14.71
CA SER A 169 -11.10 10.25 14.37
C SER A 169 -10.79 10.82 12.98
N PHE A 170 -11.85 11.08 12.23
CA PHE A 170 -11.79 11.89 11.02
C PHE A 170 -11.70 13.37 11.36
N VAL A 171 -10.93 14.12 10.58
CA VAL A 171 -10.87 15.58 10.62
C VAL A 171 -11.00 16.18 9.23
N SER A 172 -11.66 17.32 9.11
CA SER A 172 -12.03 17.94 7.84
C SER A 172 -10.90 18.79 7.21
N SER A 173 -9.72 18.84 7.81
CA SER A 173 -8.59 19.59 7.23
C SER A 173 -7.24 18.96 7.57
N ILE A 174 -6.28 19.13 6.68
CA ILE A 174 -4.89 18.70 6.89
C ILE A 174 -4.33 19.34 8.16
N LYS A 175 -4.52 20.66 8.36
CA LYS A 175 -4.04 21.38 9.55
C LYS A 175 -4.49 20.71 10.84
N LYS A 176 -5.79 20.42 10.97
CA LYS A 176 -6.35 19.75 12.17
C LYS A 176 -5.81 18.33 12.33
N SER A 177 -5.48 17.65 11.24
CA SER A 177 -4.93 16.29 11.28
C SER A 177 -3.51 16.27 11.84
N VAL A 178 -2.66 17.18 11.37
CA VAL A 178 -1.23 17.18 11.73
C VAL A 178 -0.92 17.91 13.03
N GLU A 179 -1.86 18.71 13.55
CA GLU A 179 -1.67 19.49 14.77
C GLU A 179 -1.34 18.62 15.97
N GLY A 180 -0.13 18.81 16.50
CA GLY A 180 0.41 18.06 17.63
C GLY A 180 0.69 16.59 17.34
N ALA A 181 0.81 16.19 16.09
CA ALA A 181 1.15 14.81 15.72
C ALA A 181 2.62 14.48 16.05
N ASP A 182 2.85 13.30 16.65
CA ASP A 182 4.19 12.74 16.83
C ASP A 182 4.71 12.11 15.53
N LEU A 183 3.81 11.70 14.63
CA LEU A 183 4.12 11.10 13.34
C LEU A 183 3.04 11.43 12.31
N ILE A 184 3.47 11.78 11.10
CA ILE A 184 2.61 12.00 9.94
C ILE A 184 2.91 10.88 8.93
N ILE A 185 1.86 10.25 8.42
CA ILE A 185 1.89 9.21 7.39
C ILE A 185 1.11 9.75 6.18
N ILE A 186 1.75 9.73 5.01
CA ILE A 186 1.22 10.28 3.76
C ILE A 186 1.10 9.14 2.74
#